data_ad2459e3bd0055286616fa4cf4b6b76c
#
_entry.id   ad2459e3bd0055286616fa4cf4b6b76c
#
_cell.length_a   1.000
_cell.length_b   1.000
_cell.length_c   1.000
_cell.angle_alpha   90.00
_cell.angle_beta   90.00
_cell.angle_gamma   90.00
#
_symmetry.space_group_name_H-M   'P 1'
#
loop_
_entity.id
_entity.type
_entity.pdbx_description
1 polymer ?
#
loop_
_entity_poly.entity_id
_entity_poly.type
_entity_poly.pdbx_seq_one_letter_code
_entity_poly.pdbx_strand_id
1 'polypeptide(L)'
;VFDTIPAGSGKVTGTGTTQITINPAGSLASDTAYHVTIAASAFDDALSNSYAGISDATTLNFVTLDTIDPTLSSSSPADNATGVGINSNIVLTFSEAVDAESGNIIIKKTTDDSTFESIPVGNSKVSVSSNVVTINPAGTLASSTGYYVIVDATAFDDPSGNSYAGISAKTALNFTTGDSINPALSSSTPTDGATGVALNTNIVLNFSEAVDVETGNIVITRTSDSAVFDTIPVGSGKVTGTGTTQITINPAGSLASDTAYHVTIAASAFDDALSNSYAG
;
A
#
# COMPACT_ATOMS: atom_id res chain seq x y z
N VAL A 1 39.11 -9.07 12.50
CA VAL A 1 40.35 -8.91 11.69
C VAL A 1 40.03 -9.37 10.27
N PHE A 2 40.26 -8.52 9.26
CA PHE A 2 40.03 -8.87 7.85
C PHE A 2 41.20 -9.70 7.29
N ASP A 3 42.44 -9.25 7.47
CA ASP A 3 43.64 -9.95 7.05
C ASP A 3 44.78 -9.74 8.09
N THR A 4 45.67 -10.72 8.19
CA THR A 4 46.90 -10.61 8.98
C THR A 4 48.05 -10.91 8.06
N ILE A 5 48.83 -9.88 7.75
CA ILE A 5 49.86 -9.89 6.71
C ILE A 5 51.23 -9.87 7.39
N PRO A 6 52.04 -10.93 7.31
CA PRO A 6 53.42 -10.89 7.78
C PRO A 6 54.25 -9.84 7.00
N ALA A 7 55.02 -9.00 7.69
CA ALA A 7 55.81 -7.93 7.08
C ALA A 7 56.79 -8.44 5.98
N GLY A 8 57.31 -9.68 6.16
CA GLY A 8 58.17 -10.34 5.17
C GLY A 8 57.47 -11.08 4.04
N SER A 9 56.15 -10.98 3.93
CA SER A 9 55.39 -11.65 2.84
C SER A 9 55.47 -10.89 1.53
N GLY A 10 55.23 -11.57 0.39
CA GLY A 10 55.15 -10.93 -0.93
C GLY A 10 53.99 -9.91 -1.09
N LYS A 11 53.12 -9.79 -0.10
CA LYS A 11 52.04 -8.78 -0.04
C LYS A 11 52.51 -7.43 0.47
N VAL A 12 53.75 -7.38 1.02
CA VAL A 12 54.37 -6.17 1.52
C VAL A 12 55.57 -5.84 0.62
N THR A 13 55.55 -4.69 -0.03
CA THR A 13 56.60 -4.26 -0.95
C THR A 13 57.08 -2.86 -0.60
N GLY A 14 58.22 -2.43 -1.17
CA GLY A 14 58.84 -1.12 -0.90
C GLY A 14 59.93 -1.14 0.14
N THR A 15 60.43 -2.33 0.56
CA THR A 15 61.55 -2.45 1.48
C THR A 15 62.78 -1.64 0.99
N GLY A 16 63.43 -0.88 1.85
CA GLY A 16 64.56 0.00 1.53
C GLY A 16 64.15 1.32 0.89
N THR A 17 62.87 1.65 0.86
CA THR A 17 62.33 2.95 0.40
C THR A 17 61.58 3.66 1.51
N THR A 18 61.11 4.88 1.23
CA THR A 18 60.26 5.66 2.15
C THR A 18 58.77 5.30 2.04
N GLN A 19 58.39 4.38 1.13
CA GLN A 19 57.01 3.97 0.90
C GLN A 19 56.88 2.45 1.04
N ILE A 20 56.04 2.03 1.92
CA ILE A 20 55.60 0.62 2.05
C ILE A 20 54.21 0.45 1.48
N THR A 21 54.07 -0.49 0.57
CA THR A 21 52.76 -0.88 0.01
C THR A 21 52.34 -2.21 0.61
N ILE A 22 51.14 -2.26 1.16
CA ILE A 22 50.52 -3.47 1.75
C ILE A 22 49.29 -3.84 0.89
N ASN A 23 49.32 -5.07 0.37
CA ASN A 23 48.22 -5.59 -0.50
C ASN A 23 47.43 -6.68 0.24
N PRO A 24 46.22 -6.40 0.76
CA PRO A 24 45.42 -7.40 1.43
C PRO A 24 44.98 -8.57 0.53
N ALA A 25 44.61 -9.70 1.12
CA ALA A 25 44.29 -10.95 0.42
C ALA A 25 42.87 -11.02 -0.15
N GLY A 26 42.10 -9.97 -0.19
CA GLY A 26 40.75 -9.97 -0.72
C GLY A 26 40.22 -8.56 -0.91
N SER A 27 39.02 -8.46 -1.43
CA SER A 27 38.30 -7.19 -1.52
C SER A 27 37.73 -6.84 -0.15
N LEU A 28 37.90 -5.60 0.24
CA LEU A 28 37.25 -5.04 1.41
C LEU A 28 35.73 -5.01 1.19
N ALA A 29 34.93 -5.14 2.25
CA ALA A 29 33.49 -5.03 2.17
C ALA A 29 33.08 -3.56 1.90
N SER A 30 31.96 -3.38 1.24
CA SER A 30 31.34 -2.07 0.99
C SER A 30 30.95 -1.38 2.29
N ASP A 31 30.97 -0.05 2.32
CA ASP A 31 30.57 0.81 3.44
C ASP A 31 31.05 0.32 4.82
N THR A 32 32.31 -0.14 4.88
CA THR A 32 32.86 -0.76 6.07
C THR A 32 34.05 0.03 6.60
N ALA A 33 34.01 0.32 7.90
CA ALA A 33 35.12 0.97 8.58
C ALA A 33 36.24 -0.03 8.88
N TYR A 34 37.46 0.30 8.47
CA TYR A 34 38.68 -0.46 8.73
C TYR A 34 39.70 0.38 9.45
N HIS A 35 40.54 -0.28 10.20
CA HIS A 35 41.78 0.31 10.73
C HIS A 35 42.95 -0.65 10.53
N VAL A 36 44.13 -0.12 10.43
CA VAL A 36 45.37 -0.90 10.26
C VAL A 36 46.21 -0.77 11.50
N THR A 37 46.59 -1.91 12.07
CA THR A 37 47.61 -1.99 13.11
C THR A 37 48.94 -2.53 12.53
N ILE A 38 50.08 -2.00 12.98
CA ILE A 38 51.39 -2.42 12.54
C ILE A 38 52.24 -2.74 13.78
N ALA A 39 52.81 -3.92 13.83
CA ALA A 39 53.67 -4.30 14.97
C ALA A 39 54.90 -3.38 15.05
N ALA A 40 55.38 -3.08 16.27
CA ALA A 40 56.51 -2.18 16.51
C ALA A 40 57.83 -2.65 15.88
N SER A 41 57.97 -3.93 15.56
CA SER A 41 59.16 -4.49 14.92
C SER A 41 58.94 -4.86 13.43
N ALA A 42 57.85 -4.36 12.81
CA ALA A 42 57.54 -4.73 11.42
C ALA A 42 58.47 -4.13 10.39
N PHE A 43 59.04 -2.91 10.67
CA PHE A 43 59.92 -2.18 9.78
C PHE A 43 61.08 -1.54 10.56
N ASP A 44 62.28 -1.59 9.97
CA ASP A 44 63.50 -0.91 10.48
C ASP A 44 64.08 -0.03 9.39
N ASP A 45 64.83 0.98 9.78
CA ASP A 45 65.69 1.74 8.89
C ASP A 45 67.01 1.00 8.56
N ALA A 46 67.83 1.58 7.67
CA ALA A 46 69.12 1.01 7.28
C ALA A 46 70.14 0.89 8.43
N LEU A 47 69.88 1.54 9.57
CA LEU A 47 70.70 1.51 10.79
C LEU A 47 70.06 0.64 11.89
N SER A 48 69.07 -0.15 11.55
CA SER A 48 68.29 -1.04 12.45
C SER A 48 67.51 -0.31 13.55
N ASN A 49 67.12 0.95 13.34
CA ASN A 49 66.20 1.61 14.23
C ASN A 49 64.78 1.19 13.86
N SER A 50 64.08 0.58 14.82
CA SER A 50 62.76 0.01 14.59
C SER A 50 61.66 1.08 14.58
N TYR A 51 60.70 0.91 13.66
CA TYR A 51 59.46 1.67 13.64
C TYR A 51 58.60 1.33 14.87
N ALA A 52 58.01 2.33 15.51
CA ALA A 52 57.25 2.15 16.74
C ALA A 52 55.91 1.38 16.53
N GLY A 53 55.50 1.21 15.29
CA GLY A 53 54.25 0.55 14.96
C GLY A 53 53.01 1.45 15.09
N ILE A 54 51.85 0.87 14.82
CA ILE A 54 50.52 1.43 15.05
C ILE A 54 49.73 0.43 15.86
N SER A 55 49.38 0.78 17.10
CA SER A 55 48.68 -0.15 18.02
C SER A 55 47.22 0.24 18.28
N ASP A 56 46.80 1.42 17.84
CA ASP A 56 45.45 1.95 18.06
C ASP A 56 44.62 1.95 16.77
N ALA A 57 43.29 2.07 16.93
CA ALA A 57 42.34 2.05 15.81
C ALA A 57 42.11 3.43 15.18
N THR A 58 42.79 4.49 15.68
CA THR A 58 42.52 5.88 15.28
C THR A 58 43.61 6.50 14.41
N THR A 59 44.85 5.97 14.49
CA THR A 59 46.01 6.51 13.76
C THR A 59 45.93 6.27 12.25
N LEU A 60 45.48 5.08 11.83
CA LEU A 60 45.27 4.72 10.41
C LEU A 60 43.97 3.99 10.24
N ASN A 61 42.95 4.73 9.89
CA ASN A 61 41.61 4.17 9.62
C ASN A 61 41.01 4.81 8.37
N PHE A 62 40.07 4.11 7.78
CA PHE A 62 39.32 4.56 6.61
C PHE A 62 37.99 3.81 6.52
N VAL A 63 37.05 4.35 5.75
CA VAL A 63 35.80 3.68 5.39
C VAL A 63 35.84 3.41 3.89
N THR A 64 35.44 2.22 3.48
CA THR A 64 35.34 1.87 2.06
C THR A 64 34.17 2.57 1.41
N LEU A 65 34.26 2.77 0.10
CA LEU A 65 33.14 3.27 -0.70
C LEU A 65 31.94 2.32 -0.59
N ASP A 66 30.77 2.86 -0.52
CA ASP A 66 29.55 2.10 -0.74
C ASP A 66 29.37 1.76 -2.23
N THR A 67 29.06 0.52 -2.51
CA THR A 67 28.85 -0.04 -3.87
C THR A 67 27.62 -0.93 -3.91
N ILE A 68 26.74 -0.83 -2.92
CA ILE A 68 25.53 -1.66 -2.82
C ILE A 68 24.34 -0.82 -3.29
N ASP A 69 23.63 -1.32 -4.29
CA ASP A 69 22.42 -0.66 -4.78
C ASP A 69 21.28 -0.83 -3.78
N PRO A 70 20.47 0.21 -3.53
CA PRO A 70 19.28 0.09 -2.70
C PRO A 70 18.28 -0.88 -3.32
N THR A 71 17.65 -1.68 -2.47
CA THR A 71 16.60 -2.64 -2.86
C THR A 71 15.29 -2.37 -2.13
N LEU A 72 14.14 -2.66 -2.75
CA LEU A 72 12.84 -2.56 -2.11
C LEU A 72 12.68 -3.67 -1.06
N SER A 73 12.62 -3.30 0.21
CA SER A 73 12.44 -4.24 1.34
C SER A 73 10.98 -4.56 1.60
N SER A 74 10.10 -3.55 1.48
CA SER A 74 8.64 -3.71 1.65
C SER A 74 7.88 -2.56 1.05
N SER A 75 6.57 -2.73 0.90
CA SER A 75 5.65 -1.68 0.47
C SER A 75 4.34 -1.69 1.27
N SER A 76 3.66 -0.56 1.28
CA SER A 76 2.27 -0.44 1.72
C SER A 76 1.52 0.41 0.68
N PRO A 77 0.49 -0.13 -0.01
CA PRO A 77 0.00 -1.52 0.08
C PRO A 77 1.10 -2.56 -0.22
N ALA A 78 1.03 -3.72 0.41
CA ALA A 78 1.88 -4.85 0.06
C ALA A 78 1.53 -5.38 -1.33
N ASP A 79 2.47 -6.08 -1.99
CA ASP A 79 2.16 -6.76 -3.25
C ASP A 79 1.01 -7.75 -3.08
N ASN A 80 0.08 -7.76 -4.03
CA ASN A 80 -1.16 -8.54 -4.03
C ASN A 80 -2.14 -8.20 -2.88
N ALA A 81 -2.00 -7.06 -2.20
CA ALA A 81 -2.93 -6.63 -1.17
C ALA A 81 -4.34 -6.42 -1.75
N THR A 82 -5.37 -6.77 -0.99
CA THR A 82 -6.77 -6.53 -1.31
C THR A 82 -7.44 -5.66 -0.24
N GLY A 83 -8.59 -5.07 -0.56
CA GLY A 83 -9.31 -4.19 0.37
C GLY A 83 -8.57 -2.89 0.69
N VAL A 84 -7.68 -2.44 -0.19
CA VAL A 84 -6.90 -1.21 0.01
C VAL A 84 -7.82 0.01 -0.05
N GLY A 85 -7.67 0.92 0.91
CA GLY A 85 -8.47 2.15 0.94
C GLY A 85 -8.25 3.01 -0.31
N ILE A 86 -9.33 3.56 -0.85
CA ILE A 86 -9.30 4.37 -2.09
C ILE A 86 -8.48 5.66 -1.99
N ASN A 87 -8.18 6.13 -0.78
CA ASN A 87 -7.35 7.30 -0.50
C ASN A 87 -5.98 6.94 0.12
N SER A 88 -5.56 5.68 0.02
CA SER A 88 -4.30 5.23 0.61
C SER A 88 -3.10 5.82 -0.10
N ASN A 89 -2.10 6.23 0.67
CA ASN A 89 -0.77 6.48 0.15
C ASN A 89 -0.09 5.17 -0.26
N ILE A 90 0.89 5.27 -1.16
CA ILE A 90 1.82 4.19 -1.46
C ILE A 90 3.12 4.50 -0.71
N VAL A 91 3.60 3.56 0.08
CA VAL A 91 4.84 3.69 0.84
C VAL A 91 5.81 2.61 0.38
N LEU A 92 7.02 3.00 0.02
CA LEU A 92 8.11 2.11 -0.34
C LEU A 92 9.18 2.19 0.75
N THR A 93 9.60 1.05 1.28
CA THR A 93 10.68 0.98 2.26
C THR A 93 11.87 0.26 1.64
N PHE A 94 13.00 0.91 1.60
CA PHE A 94 14.23 0.41 1.00
C PHE A 94 15.15 -0.26 2.03
N SER A 95 16.16 -0.99 1.54
CA SER A 95 17.21 -1.61 2.36
C SER A 95 18.06 -0.58 3.10
N GLU A 96 18.17 0.63 2.56
CA GLU A 96 19.02 1.72 3.02
C GLU A 96 18.39 3.07 2.67
N ALA A 97 19.02 4.17 3.10
CA ALA A 97 18.58 5.52 2.79
C ALA A 97 18.66 5.79 1.28
N VAL A 98 17.66 6.51 0.76
CA VAL A 98 17.61 6.89 -0.66
C VAL A 98 17.28 8.37 -0.81
N ASP A 99 17.70 8.96 -1.93
CA ASP A 99 17.34 10.29 -2.38
C ASP A 99 16.52 10.21 -3.67
N ALA A 100 15.64 11.20 -3.89
CA ALA A 100 14.86 11.29 -5.12
C ALA A 100 15.65 12.01 -6.21
N GLU A 101 15.87 11.35 -7.35
CA GLU A 101 16.68 11.86 -8.46
C GLU A 101 15.83 12.31 -9.65
N SER A 102 15.61 11.44 -10.62
CA SER A 102 14.87 11.76 -11.83
C SER A 102 14.00 10.59 -12.31
N GLY A 103 12.89 10.92 -12.97
CA GLY A 103 11.96 9.92 -13.46
C GLY A 103 10.61 9.99 -12.77
N ASN A 104 9.83 8.94 -12.93
CA ASN A 104 8.44 8.92 -12.51
C ASN A 104 8.09 7.67 -11.70
N ILE A 105 7.10 7.84 -10.84
CA ILE A 105 6.31 6.76 -10.29
C ILE A 105 4.98 6.76 -11.04
N ILE A 106 4.60 5.63 -11.62
CA ILE A 106 3.41 5.53 -12.48
C ILE A 106 2.45 4.51 -11.87
N ILE A 107 1.26 4.96 -11.53
CA ILE A 107 0.17 4.10 -11.05
C ILE A 107 -0.72 3.77 -12.24
N LYS A 108 -0.96 2.49 -12.47
CA LYS A 108 -1.73 2.00 -13.62
C LYS A 108 -2.80 1.01 -13.19
N LYS A 109 -3.91 0.92 -13.94
CA LYS A 109 -4.92 -0.11 -13.74
C LYS A 109 -4.45 -1.46 -14.28
N THR A 110 -4.78 -2.53 -13.57
CA THR A 110 -4.40 -3.90 -14.00
C THR A 110 -5.24 -4.41 -15.17
N THR A 111 -6.45 -3.85 -15.38
CA THR A 111 -7.44 -4.33 -16.36
C THR A 111 -7.07 -3.99 -17.81
N ASP A 112 -6.53 -2.80 -18.03
CA ASP A 112 -6.32 -2.23 -19.39
C ASP A 112 -4.98 -1.51 -19.53
N ASP A 113 -4.13 -1.58 -18.51
CA ASP A 113 -2.84 -0.90 -18.41
C ASP A 113 -2.93 0.64 -18.58
N SER A 114 -4.13 1.22 -18.41
CA SER A 114 -4.31 2.67 -18.44
C SER A 114 -3.60 3.33 -17.25
N THR A 115 -3.00 4.48 -17.51
CA THR A 115 -2.34 5.26 -16.46
C THR A 115 -3.39 5.99 -15.62
N PHE A 116 -3.42 5.71 -14.31
CA PHE A 116 -4.20 6.47 -13.34
C PHE A 116 -3.49 7.80 -13.03
N GLU A 117 -2.21 7.73 -12.68
CA GLU A 117 -1.39 8.90 -12.42
C GLU A 117 0.08 8.62 -12.73
N SER A 118 0.80 9.65 -13.22
CA SER A 118 2.25 9.66 -13.37
C SER A 118 2.80 10.80 -12.54
N ILE A 119 3.63 10.48 -11.55
CA ILE A 119 4.14 11.42 -10.53
C ILE A 119 5.65 11.51 -10.69
N PRO A 120 6.20 12.66 -11.14
CA PRO A 120 7.63 12.89 -11.10
C PRO A 120 8.15 12.76 -9.65
N VAL A 121 9.28 12.09 -9.46
CA VAL A 121 9.82 11.83 -8.10
C VAL A 121 10.17 13.11 -7.33
N GLY A 122 10.52 14.20 -8.02
CA GLY A 122 10.74 15.51 -7.41
C GLY A 122 9.47 16.30 -7.09
N ASN A 123 8.27 15.72 -7.27
CA ASN A 123 7.01 16.38 -6.96
C ASN A 123 6.72 16.37 -5.46
N SER A 124 6.01 17.39 -4.95
CA SER A 124 5.61 17.48 -3.52
C SER A 124 4.71 16.33 -3.03
N LYS A 125 4.17 15.51 -3.93
CA LYS A 125 3.45 14.27 -3.61
C LYS A 125 4.36 13.11 -3.21
N VAL A 126 5.65 13.24 -3.46
CA VAL A 126 6.67 12.26 -3.08
C VAL A 126 7.48 12.86 -1.95
N SER A 127 7.54 12.20 -0.83
CA SER A 127 8.39 12.57 0.29
C SER A 127 9.35 11.44 0.63
N VAL A 128 10.62 11.78 0.81
CA VAL A 128 11.67 10.83 1.18
C VAL A 128 12.12 11.14 2.60
N SER A 129 12.22 10.11 3.43
CA SER A 129 12.71 10.19 4.80
C SER A 129 13.58 8.98 5.09
N SER A 130 14.90 9.16 5.00
CA SER A 130 15.88 8.07 5.09
C SER A 130 15.57 6.98 4.06
N ASN A 131 15.23 5.76 4.48
CA ASN A 131 14.91 4.63 3.62
C ASN A 131 13.41 4.49 3.29
N VAL A 132 12.58 5.49 3.60
CA VAL A 132 11.12 5.43 3.37
C VAL A 132 10.69 6.52 2.39
N VAL A 133 10.05 6.09 1.32
CA VAL A 133 9.43 6.97 0.31
C VAL A 133 7.91 6.86 0.44
N THR A 134 7.25 7.98 0.65
CA THR A 134 5.79 8.07 0.69
C THR A 134 5.28 8.82 -0.53
N ILE A 135 4.38 8.19 -1.26
CA ILE A 135 3.73 8.72 -2.48
C ILE A 135 2.26 8.97 -2.14
N ASN A 136 1.80 10.21 -2.32
CA ASN A 136 0.42 10.63 -2.10
C ASN A 136 -0.24 10.96 -3.45
N PRO A 137 -1.01 10.04 -4.06
CA PRO A 137 -1.70 10.31 -5.32
C PRO A 137 -2.68 11.47 -5.20
N ALA A 138 -2.85 12.25 -6.28
CA ALA A 138 -3.77 13.40 -6.28
C ALA A 138 -5.23 13.00 -6.40
N GLY A 139 -5.49 11.86 -7.02
CA GLY A 139 -6.83 11.36 -7.27
C GLY A 139 -7.23 10.26 -6.28
N THR A 140 -8.54 10.11 -6.08
CA THR A 140 -9.12 8.97 -5.38
C THR A 140 -9.09 7.75 -6.32
N LEU A 141 -8.52 6.64 -5.86
CA LEU A 141 -8.56 5.37 -6.58
C LEU A 141 -10.01 4.91 -6.74
N ALA A 142 -10.33 4.23 -7.83
CA ALA A 142 -11.67 3.69 -8.03
C ALA A 142 -11.92 2.51 -7.07
N SER A 143 -13.17 2.33 -6.66
CA SER A 143 -13.64 1.20 -5.86
C SER A 143 -13.40 -0.13 -6.57
N SER A 144 -13.16 -1.20 -5.84
CA SER A 144 -13.03 -2.58 -6.33
C SER A 144 -12.14 -2.73 -7.58
N THR A 145 -11.05 -1.93 -7.65
CA THR A 145 -10.22 -1.81 -8.85
C THR A 145 -8.77 -2.22 -8.57
N GLY A 146 -8.22 -3.07 -9.46
CA GLY A 146 -6.81 -3.47 -9.40
C GLY A 146 -5.88 -2.40 -9.96
N TYR A 147 -4.79 -2.14 -9.26
CA TYR A 147 -3.72 -1.22 -9.62
C TYR A 147 -2.35 -1.87 -9.52
N TYR A 148 -1.38 -1.35 -10.25
CA TYR A 148 0.03 -1.69 -10.09
C TYR A 148 0.89 -0.43 -10.21
N VAL A 149 2.09 -0.50 -9.64
CA VAL A 149 3.02 0.61 -9.58
C VAL A 149 4.26 0.29 -10.40
N ILE A 150 4.64 1.21 -11.26
CA ILE A 150 5.93 1.22 -11.96
C ILE A 150 6.77 2.35 -11.35
N VAL A 151 8.07 2.09 -11.18
CA VAL A 151 9.05 3.08 -10.71
C VAL A 151 10.22 3.06 -11.70
N ASP A 152 10.54 4.22 -12.25
CA ASP A 152 11.68 4.34 -13.17
C ASP A 152 12.99 3.97 -12.44
N ALA A 153 13.93 3.32 -13.15
CA ALA A 153 15.22 2.91 -12.59
C ALA A 153 16.14 4.09 -12.20
N THR A 154 15.81 5.31 -12.64
CA THR A 154 16.52 6.55 -12.28
C THR A 154 15.81 7.35 -11.19
N ALA A 155 14.78 6.75 -10.55
CA ALA A 155 13.93 7.45 -9.61
C ALA A 155 14.60 7.71 -8.26
N PHE A 156 15.39 6.76 -7.78
CA PHE A 156 16.02 6.80 -6.46
C PHE A 156 17.43 6.26 -6.50
N ASP A 157 18.35 6.99 -5.86
CA ASP A 157 19.73 6.58 -5.62
C ASP A 157 20.00 6.64 -4.11
N ASP A 158 21.02 5.92 -3.64
CA ASP A 158 21.52 6.12 -2.29
C ASP A 158 22.43 7.38 -2.22
N PRO A 159 22.85 7.82 -1.01
CA PRO A 159 23.77 8.96 -0.87
C PRO A 159 25.15 8.76 -1.51
N SER A 160 25.51 7.53 -1.88
CA SER A 160 26.77 7.19 -2.56
C SER A 160 26.64 7.17 -4.08
N GLY A 161 25.41 7.30 -4.61
CA GLY A 161 25.09 7.33 -6.03
C GLY A 161 24.87 5.95 -6.62
N ASN A 162 24.61 4.91 -5.82
CA ASN A 162 24.18 3.61 -6.33
C ASN A 162 22.67 3.65 -6.59
N SER A 163 22.25 3.20 -7.78
CA SER A 163 20.88 3.42 -8.24
C SER A 163 19.95 2.24 -7.95
N TYR A 164 18.75 2.52 -7.48
CA TYR A 164 17.67 1.55 -7.41
C TYR A 164 17.27 1.07 -8.81
N ALA A 165 17.12 -0.24 -8.99
CA ALA A 165 16.80 -0.83 -10.30
C ALA A 165 15.37 -0.50 -10.81
N GLY A 166 14.53 0.13 -9.99
CA GLY A 166 13.15 0.45 -10.33
C GLY A 166 12.19 -0.74 -10.22
N ILE A 167 10.94 -0.50 -10.61
CA ILE A 167 9.88 -1.51 -10.74
C ILE A 167 9.34 -1.42 -12.17
N SER A 168 9.60 -2.44 -13.01
CA SER A 168 9.18 -2.47 -14.40
C SER A 168 8.07 -3.49 -14.68
N ALA A 169 7.91 -4.52 -13.81
CA ALA A 169 6.93 -5.57 -13.99
C ALA A 169 5.64 -5.27 -13.21
N LYS A 170 4.48 -5.40 -13.86
CA LYS A 170 3.18 -5.17 -13.22
C LYS A 170 2.84 -6.16 -12.11
N THR A 171 3.57 -7.27 -12.03
CA THR A 171 3.43 -8.28 -10.99
C THR A 171 4.34 -8.07 -9.78
N ALA A 172 5.19 -7.04 -9.79
CA ALA A 172 6.16 -6.79 -8.71
C ALA A 172 5.58 -5.96 -7.56
N LEU A 173 4.61 -5.08 -7.86
CA LEU A 173 3.87 -4.33 -6.86
C LEU A 173 2.48 -4.00 -7.41
N ASN A 174 1.50 -4.78 -6.99
CA ASN A 174 0.11 -4.60 -7.37
C ASN A 174 -0.80 -4.75 -6.15
N PHE A 175 -2.00 -4.18 -6.23
CA PHE A 175 -3.01 -4.25 -5.17
C PHE A 175 -4.40 -4.02 -5.75
N THR A 176 -5.43 -4.38 -4.99
CA THR A 176 -6.83 -4.13 -5.33
C THR A 176 -7.48 -3.31 -4.23
N THR A 177 -8.15 -2.23 -4.61
CA THR A 177 -8.91 -1.39 -3.67
C THR A 177 -10.13 -2.12 -3.14
N GLY A 178 -10.55 -1.76 -1.93
CA GLY A 178 -11.80 -2.20 -1.35
C GLY A 178 -13.00 -1.59 -2.08
N ASP A 179 -14.17 -2.16 -1.86
CA ASP A 179 -15.41 -1.53 -2.23
C ASP A 179 -15.69 -0.32 -1.33
N SER A 180 -16.17 0.74 -1.91
CA SER A 180 -16.55 1.99 -1.25
C SER A 180 -17.85 2.56 -1.85
N ILE A 181 -18.57 1.75 -2.60
CA ILE A 181 -19.84 2.14 -3.22
C ILE A 181 -20.98 1.70 -2.31
N ASN A 182 -21.84 2.62 -1.96
CA ASN A 182 -23.03 2.31 -1.20
C ASN A 182 -24.10 1.67 -2.09
N PRO A 183 -24.81 0.64 -1.63
CA PRO A 183 -25.97 0.11 -2.34
C PRO A 183 -27.00 1.20 -2.64
N ALA A 184 -27.56 1.18 -3.84
CA ALA A 184 -28.62 2.09 -4.26
C ALA A 184 -29.86 1.30 -4.69
N LEU A 185 -31.06 1.79 -4.34
CA LEU A 185 -32.32 1.20 -4.82
C LEU A 185 -32.45 1.45 -6.34
N SER A 186 -32.42 0.37 -7.12
CA SER A 186 -32.54 0.43 -8.59
C SER A 186 -34.01 0.39 -9.05
N SER A 187 -34.85 -0.38 -8.37
CA SER A 187 -36.31 -0.46 -8.65
C SER A 187 -37.06 -1.08 -7.47
N SER A 188 -38.36 -0.92 -7.47
CA SER A 188 -39.25 -1.58 -6.51
C SER A 188 -40.49 -2.19 -7.21
N THR A 189 -41.10 -3.15 -6.53
CA THR A 189 -42.44 -3.64 -6.84
C THR A 189 -43.26 -3.64 -5.53
N PRO A 190 -44.37 -2.88 -5.42
CA PRO A 190 -44.90 -1.96 -6.44
C PRO A 190 -43.90 -0.86 -6.81
N THR A 191 -43.93 -0.37 -8.05
CA THR A 191 -43.18 0.79 -8.48
C THR A 191 -43.68 2.08 -7.79
N ASP A 192 -42.84 3.08 -7.64
CA ASP A 192 -43.28 4.38 -7.13
C ASP A 192 -44.46 4.92 -7.96
N GLY A 193 -45.46 5.43 -7.27
CA GLY A 193 -46.70 5.94 -7.89
C GLY A 193 -47.62 4.84 -8.51
N ALA A 194 -47.38 3.58 -8.28
CA ALA A 194 -48.24 2.48 -8.81
C ALA A 194 -49.68 2.61 -8.33
N THR A 195 -50.63 2.30 -9.24
CA THR A 195 -52.08 2.22 -8.97
C THR A 195 -52.60 0.80 -9.22
N GLY A 196 -53.74 0.46 -8.63
CA GLY A 196 -54.32 -0.87 -8.78
C GLY A 196 -53.48 -2.00 -8.17
N VAL A 197 -52.70 -1.68 -7.14
CA VAL A 197 -51.85 -2.66 -6.43
C VAL A 197 -52.69 -3.66 -5.68
N ALA A 198 -52.36 -4.95 -5.77
CA ALA A 198 -53.06 -6.01 -5.06
C ALA A 198 -52.95 -5.82 -3.53
N LEU A 199 -54.06 -6.06 -2.81
CA LEU A 199 -54.14 -5.78 -1.36
C LEU A 199 -53.18 -6.65 -0.52
N ASN A 200 -52.77 -7.80 -1.04
CA ASN A 200 -51.85 -8.75 -0.38
C ASN A 200 -50.47 -8.81 -1.05
N THR A 201 -50.07 -7.70 -1.67
CA THR A 201 -48.78 -7.62 -2.38
C THR A 201 -47.60 -7.66 -1.41
N ASN A 202 -46.54 -8.34 -1.81
CA ASN A 202 -45.23 -8.16 -1.21
C ASN A 202 -44.57 -6.86 -1.78
N ILE A 203 -43.65 -6.27 -1.01
CA ILE A 203 -42.81 -5.21 -1.50
C ILE A 203 -41.46 -5.86 -1.87
N VAL A 204 -41.03 -5.68 -3.11
CA VAL A 204 -39.73 -6.18 -3.61
C VAL A 204 -38.87 -4.99 -3.93
N LEU A 205 -37.66 -4.98 -3.38
CA LEU A 205 -36.64 -3.95 -3.60
C LEU A 205 -35.48 -4.57 -4.38
N ASN A 206 -35.09 -3.96 -5.49
CA ASN A 206 -33.92 -4.38 -6.25
C ASN A 206 -32.84 -3.31 -6.08
N PHE A 207 -31.68 -3.73 -5.62
CA PHE A 207 -30.52 -2.87 -5.37
C PHE A 207 -29.51 -2.95 -6.52
N SER A 208 -28.59 -1.99 -6.55
CA SER A 208 -27.47 -1.93 -7.50
C SER A 208 -26.48 -3.08 -7.33
N GLU A 209 -26.43 -3.64 -6.11
CA GLU A 209 -25.51 -4.69 -5.68
C GLU A 209 -26.16 -5.56 -4.61
N ALA A 210 -25.47 -6.64 -4.19
CA ALA A 210 -25.94 -7.50 -3.12
C ALA A 210 -25.93 -6.75 -1.78
N VAL A 211 -27.03 -6.95 -1.01
CA VAL A 211 -27.17 -6.31 0.30
C VAL A 211 -27.46 -7.34 1.39
N ASP A 212 -26.91 -7.11 2.56
CA ASP A 212 -27.20 -7.85 3.77
C ASP A 212 -28.22 -7.11 4.63
N VAL A 213 -29.01 -7.88 5.36
CA VAL A 213 -29.99 -7.36 6.32
C VAL A 213 -29.30 -7.09 7.65
N GLU A 214 -29.37 -5.84 8.11
CA GLU A 214 -28.70 -5.39 9.34
C GLU A 214 -29.71 -5.05 10.45
N THR A 215 -29.91 -3.77 10.74
CA THR A 215 -30.73 -3.33 11.87
C THR A 215 -31.71 -2.23 11.45
N GLY A 216 -32.82 -2.15 12.18
CA GLY A 216 -33.83 -1.10 11.94
C GLY A 216 -35.14 -1.64 11.44
N ASN A 217 -35.97 -0.76 10.91
CA ASN A 217 -37.34 -1.10 10.50
C ASN A 217 -37.64 -0.60 9.09
N ILE A 218 -38.53 -1.33 8.43
CA ILE A 218 -39.27 -0.88 7.28
C ILE A 218 -40.65 -0.50 7.79
N VAL A 219 -41.11 0.72 7.50
CA VAL A 219 -42.41 1.22 7.97
C VAL A 219 -43.27 1.51 6.77
N ILE A 220 -44.47 0.89 6.75
CA ILE A 220 -45.52 1.14 5.76
C ILE A 220 -46.55 2.07 6.39
N THR A 221 -46.74 3.22 5.78
CA THR A 221 -47.58 4.28 6.33
C THR A 221 -48.67 4.67 5.33
N ARG A 222 -49.89 4.84 5.79
CA ARG A 222 -50.98 5.38 4.98
C ARG A 222 -50.77 6.88 4.74
N THR A 223 -50.83 7.29 3.48
CA THR A 223 -50.42 8.65 3.10
C THR A 223 -51.39 9.72 3.58
N SER A 224 -52.71 9.40 3.69
CA SER A 224 -53.76 10.38 3.97
C SER A 224 -53.75 10.96 5.38
N ASP A 225 -53.33 10.16 6.37
CA ASP A 225 -53.41 10.50 7.80
C ASP A 225 -52.13 10.15 8.58
N SER A 226 -51.07 9.69 7.85
CA SER A 226 -49.82 9.22 8.43
C SER A 226 -49.97 8.04 9.43
N ALA A 227 -51.07 7.32 9.39
CA ALA A 227 -51.24 6.15 10.22
C ALA A 227 -50.33 5.00 9.78
N VAL A 228 -49.55 4.47 10.71
CA VAL A 228 -48.70 3.31 10.46
C VAL A 228 -49.54 2.07 10.22
N PHE A 229 -49.36 1.43 9.07
CA PHE A 229 -49.99 0.17 8.70
C PHE A 229 -49.21 -1.03 9.26
N ASP A 230 -47.89 -1.06 9.03
CA ASP A 230 -47.01 -2.11 9.56
C ASP A 230 -45.61 -1.52 9.88
N THR A 231 -45.00 -2.04 10.91
CA THR A 231 -43.58 -1.78 11.25
C THR A 231 -42.85 -3.09 11.28
N ILE A 232 -41.98 -3.32 10.30
CA ILE A 232 -41.35 -4.60 10.04
C ILE A 232 -39.86 -4.48 10.41
N PRO A 233 -39.44 -5.12 11.51
CA PRO A 233 -38.01 -5.24 11.79
C PRO A 233 -37.34 -5.99 10.64
N VAL A 234 -36.21 -5.43 10.10
CA VAL A 234 -35.54 -6.02 8.94
C VAL A 234 -35.02 -7.41 9.23
N GLY A 235 -34.61 -7.73 10.45
CA GLY A 235 -34.17 -9.06 10.87
C GLY A 235 -35.33 -10.06 11.11
N SER A 236 -36.58 -9.71 10.81
CA SER A 236 -37.70 -10.63 10.98
C SER A 236 -37.84 -11.58 9.79
N GLY A 237 -38.50 -12.74 9.98
CA GLY A 237 -38.80 -13.68 8.89
C GLY A 237 -39.71 -13.14 7.78
N LYS A 238 -40.20 -11.90 7.92
CA LYS A 238 -40.97 -11.20 6.88
C LYS A 238 -40.08 -10.56 5.80
N VAL A 239 -38.77 -10.42 6.07
CA VAL A 239 -37.76 -9.87 5.15
C VAL A 239 -36.86 -11.00 4.72
N THR A 240 -36.77 -11.21 3.41
CA THR A 240 -35.96 -12.29 2.82
C THR A 240 -35.14 -11.77 1.66
N GLY A 241 -34.03 -12.47 1.30
CA GLY A 241 -33.16 -12.12 0.20
C GLY A 241 -31.82 -11.52 0.63
N THR A 242 -31.44 -11.55 1.94
CA THR A 242 -30.10 -11.13 2.40
C THR A 242 -29.01 -11.82 1.60
N GLY A 243 -27.92 -11.10 1.31
CA GLY A 243 -26.81 -11.54 0.47
C GLY A 243 -27.10 -11.52 -1.03
N THR A 244 -28.23 -10.94 -1.46
CA THR A 244 -28.60 -10.83 -2.88
C THR A 244 -28.93 -9.39 -3.27
N THR A 245 -29.08 -9.15 -4.58
CA THR A 245 -29.52 -7.83 -5.10
C THR A 245 -31.02 -7.58 -4.90
N GLN A 246 -31.78 -8.53 -4.35
CA GLN A 246 -33.24 -8.43 -4.23
C GLN A 246 -33.69 -8.75 -2.81
N ILE A 247 -34.35 -7.81 -2.17
CA ILE A 247 -35.02 -7.99 -0.87
C ILE A 247 -36.52 -8.06 -1.08
N THR A 248 -37.17 -9.07 -0.49
CA THR A 248 -38.63 -9.23 -0.48
C THR A 248 -39.15 -9.02 0.94
N ILE A 249 -40.14 -8.14 1.07
CA ILE A 249 -40.80 -7.78 2.33
C ILE A 249 -42.26 -8.25 2.25
N ASN A 250 -42.69 -9.03 3.25
CA ASN A 250 -44.07 -9.55 3.36
C ASN A 250 -44.80 -8.84 4.50
N PRO A 251 -45.67 -7.86 4.25
CA PRO A 251 -46.42 -7.16 5.28
C PRO A 251 -47.36 -8.08 6.07
N ALA A 252 -47.72 -7.72 7.30
CA ALA A 252 -48.51 -8.54 8.22
C ALA A 252 -50.02 -8.57 7.91
N GLY A 253 -50.50 -7.97 6.85
CA GLY A 253 -51.92 -7.92 6.55
C GLY A 253 -52.21 -7.46 5.13
N SER A 254 -53.48 -7.38 4.78
CA SER A 254 -53.88 -6.82 3.51
C SER A 254 -54.04 -5.32 3.59
N LEU A 255 -53.51 -4.62 2.60
CA LEU A 255 -53.70 -3.18 2.39
C LEU A 255 -55.21 -2.87 2.22
N ALA A 256 -55.63 -1.68 2.57
CA ALA A 256 -57.02 -1.24 2.34
C ALA A 256 -57.20 -0.87 0.86
N SER A 257 -58.41 -1.13 0.36
CA SER A 257 -58.80 -0.76 -1.00
C SER A 257 -58.77 0.77 -1.17
N ASP A 258 -58.38 1.23 -2.37
CA ASP A 258 -58.40 2.63 -2.76
C ASP A 258 -57.64 3.56 -1.77
N THR A 259 -56.53 3.05 -1.25
CA THR A 259 -55.77 3.71 -0.21
C THR A 259 -54.29 3.84 -0.65
N ALA A 260 -53.74 5.06 -0.55
CA ALA A 260 -52.34 5.32 -0.85
C ALA A 260 -51.47 5.03 0.36
N TYR A 261 -50.34 4.39 0.12
CA TYR A 261 -49.29 4.09 1.11
C TYR A 261 -47.95 4.55 0.64
N HIS A 262 -47.04 4.87 1.57
CA HIS A 262 -45.62 5.03 1.33
C HIS A 262 -44.80 4.15 2.27
N VAL A 263 -43.61 3.81 1.84
CA VAL A 263 -42.66 2.98 2.58
C VAL A 263 -41.43 3.79 2.93
N THR A 264 -41.03 3.73 4.19
CA THR A 264 -39.75 4.25 4.63
C THR A 264 -38.87 3.13 5.15
N ILE A 265 -37.58 3.23 4.90
CA ILE A 265 -36.56 2.24 5.25
C ILE A 265 -35.53 2.92 6.11
N ALA A 266 -35.17 2.35 7.26
CA ALA A 266 -34.10 2.90 8.09
C ALA A 266 -32.76 2.85 7.33
N ALA A 267 -31.96 3.90 7.43
CA ALA A 267 -30.63 3.94 6.79
C ALA A 267 -29.67 2.84 7.27
N SER A 268 -29.94 2.23 8.43
CA SER A 268 -29.21 1.09 8.96
C SER A 268 -29.82 -0.28 8.58
N ALA A 269 -30.78 -0.31 7.66
CA ALA A 269 -31.55 -1.52 7.34
C ALA A 269 -30.76 -2.51 6.48
N PHE A 270 -29.97 -1.99 5.56
CA PHE A 270 -29.22 -2.77 4.58
C PHE A 270 -27.84 -2.19 4.37
N ASP A 271 -26.83 -3.04 4.25
CA ASP A 271 -25.49 -2.70 3.78
C ASP A 271 -24.98 -3.78 2.82
N ASP A 272 -23.84 -3.54 2.18
CA ASP A 272 -23.17 -4.57 1.40
C ASP A 272 -22.23 -5.41 2.29
N ALA A 273 -21.55 -6.39 1.70
CA ALA A 273 -20.60 -7.27 2.39
C ALA A 273 -19.39 -6.55 2.98
N LEU A 274 -19.14 -5.28 2.62
CA LEU A 274 -18.05 -4.44 3.13
C LEU A 274 -18.56 -3.29 4.02
N SER A 275 -19.83 -3.39 4.44
CA SER A 275 -20.49 -2.44 5.35
C SER A 275 -20.67 -1.02 4.77
N ASN A 276 -20.77 -0.90 3.44
CA ASN A 276 -21.26 0.33 2.84
C ASN A 276 -22.78 0.35 2.94
N SER A 277 -23.33 1.34 3.65
CA SER A 277 -24.75 1.34 4.03
C SER A 277 -25.63 1.96 2.95
N TYR A 278 -26.81 1.36 2.72
CA TYR A 278 -27.91 1.97 1.98
C TYR A 278 -28.42 3.22 2.73
N ALA A 279 -28.68 4.30 2.03
CA ALA A 279 -29.02 5.58 2.66
C ALA A 279 -30.47 5.65 3.22
N GLY A 280 -31.33 4.67 2.91
CA GLY A 280 -32.72 4.64 3.33
C GLY A 280 -33.71 5.22 2.32
#